data_5db55a400bea154bc8a3ec2f4e7d4142
#
_entry.id   5db55a400bea154bc8a3ec2f4e7d4142
#
_cell.length_a   1.000
_cell.length_b   1.000
_cell.length_c   1.000
_cell.angle_alpha   90.00
_cell.angle_beta   90.00
_cell.angle_gamma   90.00
#
_symmetry.space_group_name_H-M   'P 1'
#
loop_
_entity.id
_entity.type
_entity.pdbx_description
1 polymer ?
#
loop_
_entity_poly.entity_id
_entity_poly.type
_entity_poly.pdbx_seq_one_letter_code
_entity_poly.pdbx_strand_id
1 'polypeptide(L)'
;MRIAMWSGPRNLSTALMYAFGNRADFAVVDEPFYAAYLTQSGLDHPLRSEVLADQPNDPADVIAAMLAPLPKASPHVYHKHMTQHMTAGIPREWMRDVVNVFLIRHPARVVASFAAKFENPSLEDLGFVQQAELYDYVPVSYTHLTLPTKQA
;
A
#
# COMPACT_ATOMS: atom_id res chain seq x y z
N MET A 1 10.23 13.55 -5.06
CA MET A 1 9.47 13.18 -3.83
C MET A 1 8.95 11.77 -3.97
N ARG A 2 8.99 10.99 -2.90
CA ARG A 2 8.41 9.64 -2.83
C ARG A 2 7.25 9.66 -1.85
N ILE A 3 6.08 9.21 -2.30
CA ILE A 3 4.87 9.09 -1.47
C ILE A 3 4.58 7.62 -1.27
N ALA A 4 4.48 7.19 -0.02
CA ALA A 4 3.92 5.90 0.37
C ALA A 4 2.48 6.12 0.83
N MET A 5 1.52 5.70 0.02
CA MET A 5 0.09 5.82 0.32
C MET A 5 -0.40 4.51 0.93
N TRP A 6 -0.73 4.55 2.19
CA TRP A 6 -1.17 3.41 2.99
C TRP A 6 -2.69 3.34 3.08
N SER A 7 -3.26 2.19 2.81
CA SER A 7 -4.68 1.93 3.04
C SER A 7 -4.95 0.44 3.23
N GLY A 8 -6.04 0.13 3.91
CA GLY A 8 -6.67 -1.19 3.79
C GLY A 8 -7.49 -1.28 2.50
N PRO A 9 -8.08 -2.45 2.20
CA PRO A 9 -8.93 -2.64 1.04
C PRO A 9 -10.19 -1.74 1.09
N ARG A 10 -10.78 -1.49 -0.07
CA ARG A 10 -12.05 -0.74 -0.21
C ARG A 10 -12.00 0.73 0.23
N ASN A 11 -10.83 1.37 0.13
CA ASN A 11 -10.60 2.77 0.52
C ASN A 11 -10.41 3.71 -0.68
N LEU A 12 -10.83 3.34 -1.88
CA LEU A 12 -10.64 4.12 -3.11
C LEU A 12 -9.16 4.37 -3.49
N SER A 13 -8.25 3.56 -2.97
CA SER A 13 -6.80 3.70 -3.19
C SER A 13 -6.40 3.57 -4.65
N THR A 14 -7.06 2.70 -5.42
CA THR A 14 -6.82 2.52 -6.85
C THR A 14 -7.22 3.77 -7.65
N ALA A 15 -8.37 4.37 -7.36
CA ALA A 15 -8.80 5.60 -8.02
C ALA A 15 -7.82 6.76 -7.74
N LEU A 16 -7.32 6.85 -6.51
CA LEU A 16 -6.32 7.84 -6.14
C LEU A 16 -4.99 7.60 -6.85
N MET A 17 -4.55 6.35 -6.96
CA MET A 17 -3.35 5.98 -7.72
C MET A 17 -3.47 6.42 -9.20
N TYR A 18 -4.60 6.19 -9.85
CA TYR A 18 -4.83 6.65 -11.22
C TYR A 18 -4.83 8.18 -11.33
N ALA A 19 -5.36 8.89 -10.33
CA ALA A 19 -5.31 10.35 -10.31
C ALA A 19 -3.87 10.88 -10.30
N PHE A 20 -2.97 10.25 -9.53
CA PHE A 20 -1.54 10.56 -9.56
C PHE A 20 -0.88 10.12 -10.88
N GLY A 21 -1.24 8.95 -11.40
CA GLY A 21 -0.72 8.43 -12.66
C GLY A 21 -1.07 9.27 -13.90
N ASN A 22 -2.14 10.08 -13.82
CA ASN A 22 -2.50 11.04 -14.87
C ASN A 22 -1.64 12.31 -14.86
N ARG A 23 -0.78 12.49 -13.88
CA ARG A 23 0.15 13.62 -13.81
C ARG A 23 1.43 13.30 -14.57
N ALA A 24 1.92 14.25 -15.35
CA ALA A 24 3.17 14.08 -16.10
C ALA A 24 4.44 13.99 -15.22
N ASP A 25 4.36 14.52 -13.99
CA ASP A 25 5.48 14.58 -13.05
C ASP A 25 5.54 13.40 -12.06
N PHE A 26 4.57 12.47 -12.13
CA PHE A 26 4.52 11.29 -11.26
C PHE A 26 4.63 9.97 -12.03
N ALA A 27 5.46 9.07 -11.51
CA ALA A 27 5.35 7.64 -11.76
C ALA A 27 4.47 6.99 -10.67
N VAL A 28 3.83 5.89 -10.98
CA VAL A 28 3.02 5.12 -10.01
C VAL A 28 3.51 3.69 -9.93
N VAL A 29 3.48 3.13 -8.72
CA VAL A 29 3.78 1.72 -8.44
C VAL A 29 2.63 1.15 -7.62
N ASP A 30 2.05 0.07 -8.10
CA ASP A 30 0.93 -0.60 -7.45
C ASP A 30 1.42 -1.77 -6.60
N GLU A 31 1.13 -1.74 -5.31
CA GLU A 31 1.33 -2.82 -4.35
C GLU A 31 2.72 -3.48 -4.40
N PRO A 32 3.82 -2.74 -4.22
CA PRO A 32 5.18 -3.26 -4.41
C PRO A 32 5.55 -4.43 -3.50
N PHE A 33 4.91 -4.58 -2.34
CA PHE A 33 5.14 -5.70 -1.42
C PHE A 33 4.21 -6.90 -1.63
N TYR A 34 3.37 -6.90 -2.66
CA TYR A 34 2.38 -7.97 -2.84
C TYR A 34 3.02 -9.35 -3.02
N ALA A 35 4.05 -9.47 -3.87
CA ALA A 35 4.76 -10.74 -4.06
C ALA A 35 5.48 -11.20 -2.79
N ALA A 36 6.12 -10.30 -2.04
CA ALA A 36 6.73 -10.61 -0.75
C ALA A 36 5.70 -11.10 0.27
N TYR A 37 4.54 -10.45 0.33
CA TYR A 37 3.42 -10.86 1.17
C TYR A 37 2.91 -12.26 0.81
N LEU A 38 2.70 -12.55 -0.48
CA LEU A 38 2.28 -13.87 -0.93
C LEU A 38 3.29 -14.97 -0.59
N THR A 39 4.58 -14.64 -0.68
CA THR A 39 5.65 -15.57 -0.32
C THR A 39 5.64 -15.88 1.17
N GLN A 40 5.52 -14.86 2.02
CA GLN A 40 5.57 -15.02 3.48
C GLN A 40 4.29 -15.62 4.06
N SER A 41 3.12 -15.24 3.54
CA SER A 41 1.83 -15.73 4.04
C SER A 41 1.47 -17.12 3.53
N GLY A 42 2.00 -17.52 2.38
CA GLY A 42 1.63 -18.77 1.71
C GLY A 42 0.19 -18.79 1.17
N LEU A 43 -0.50 -17.65 1.18
CA LEU A 43 -1.88 -17.56 0.72
C LEU A 43 -2.02 -17.87 -0.77
N ASP A 44 -3.03 -18.63 -1.11
CA ASP A 44 -3.37 -18.97 -2.49
C ASP A 44 -4.33 -17.90 -3.06
N HIS A 45 -3.75 -16.78 -3.46
CA HIS A 45 -4.49 -15.74 -4.16
C HIS A 45 -4.55 -16.02 -5.66
N PRO A 46 -5.58 -15.53 -6.37
CA PRO A 46 -5.65 -15.60 -7.82
C PRO A 46 -4.37 -15.03 -8.47
N LEU A 47 -3.87 -15.71 -9.48
CA LEU A 47 -2.65 -15.33 -10.21
C LEU A 47 -1.36 -15.30 -9.34
N ARG A 48 -1.35 -16.06 -8.23
CA ARG A 48 -0.19 -16.11 -7.33
C ARG A 48 1.10 -16.48 -8.07
N SER A 49 1.07 -17.49 -8.90
CA SER A 49 2.25 -17.96 -9.63
C SER A 49 2.79 -16.90 -10.60
N GLU A 50 1.91 -16.20 -11.28
CA GLU A 50 2.25 -15.13 -12.22
C GLU A 50 2.84 -13.94 -11.49
N VAL A 51 2.25 -13.53 -10.37
CA VAL A 51 2.75 -12.44 -9.53
C VAL A 51 4.16 -12.75 -9.00
N LEU A 52 4.39 -13.97 -8.49
CA LEU A 52 5.70 -14.39 -7.98
C LEU A 52 6.76 -14.51 -9.07
N ALA A 53 6.36 -14.77 -10.32
CA ALA A 53 7.28 -14.82 -11.45
C ALA A 53 7.65 -13.43 -11.99
N ASP A 54 6.76 -12.45 -11.86
CA ASP A 54 6.90 -11.12 -12.47
C ASP A 54 7.46 -10.07 -11.51
N GLN A 55 7.19 -10.20 -10.21
CA GLN A 55 7.54 -9.20 -9.20
C GLN A 55 8.63 -9.69 -8.24
N PRO A 56 9.51 -8.78 -7.76
CA PRO A 56 10.46 -9.12 -6.71
C PRO A 56 9.72 -9.55 -5.44
N ASN A 57 10.14 -10.67 -4.86
CA ASN A 57 9.53 -11.24 -3.67
C ASN A 57 10.41 -11.17 -2.41
N ASP A 58 11.67 -10.76 -2.55
CA ASP A 58 12.52 -10.42 -1.42
C ASP A 58 12.24 -8.97 -0.98
N PRO A 59 11.85 -8.72 0.28
CA PRO A 59 11.59 -7.38 0.77
C PRO A 59 12.76 -6.40 0.58
N ALA A 60 14.00 -6.86 0.67
CA ALA A 60 15.17 -6.01 0.48
C ALA A 60 15.28 -5.51 -0.96
N ASP A 61 15.01 -6.36 -1.94
CA ASP A 61 15.01 -5.99 -3.36
C ASP A 61 13.87 -5.00 -3.68
N VAL A 62 12.69 -5.22 -3.10
CA VAL A 62 11.54 -4.30 -3.23
C VAL A 62 11.90 -2.92 -2.67
N ILE A 63 12.49 -2.85 -1.47
CA ILE A 63 12.90 -1.60 -0.83
C ILE A 63 13.96 -0.89 -1.67
N ALA A 64 14.97 -1.62 -2.14
CA ALA A 64 16.01 -1.07 -3.00
C ALA A 64 15.43 -0.45 -4.27
N ALA A 65 14.48 -1.13 -4.92
CA ALA A 65 13.79 -0.62 -6.10
C ALA A 65 12.96 0.64 -5.79
N MET A 66 12.23 0.66 -4.68
CA MET A 66 11.42 1.83 -4.27
C MET A 66 12.27 3.07 -3.95
N LEU A 67 13.47 2.88 -3.41
CA LEU A 67 14.40 3.96 -3.04
C LEU A 67 15.39 4.32 -4.14
N ALA A 68 15.42 3.60 -5.26
CA ALA A 68 16.29 3.86 -6.39
C ALA A 68 16.14 5.30 -6.93
N PRO A 69 17.17 5.89 -7.55
CA PRO A 69 17.09 7.23 -8.13
C PRO A 69 15.90 7.38 -9.08
N LEU A 70 15.16 8.47 -8.95
CA LEU A 70 14.02 8.75 -9.81
C LEU A 70 14.47 9.31 -11.17
N PRO A 71 13.77 8.96 -12.26
CA PRO A 71 14.02 9.56 -13.58
C PRO A 71 13.78 11.07 -13.54
N LYS A 72 14.57 11.84 -14.30
CA LYS A 72 14.39 13.30 -14.40
C LYS A 72 13.02 13.69 -14.96
N ALA A 73 12.49 12.90 -15.87
CA ALA A 73 11.18 13.11 -16.47
C ALA A 73 10.01 12.89 -15.49
N SER A 74 10.22 12.05 -14.45
CA SER A 74 9.23 11.79 -13.40
C SER A 74 9.92 11.94 -12.04
N PRO A 75 10.09 13.19 -11.56
CA PRO A 75 10.83 13.48 -10.32
C PRO A 75 10.08 13.06 -9.06
N HIS A 76 8.88 12.54 -9.21
CA HIS A 76 8.04 12.07 -8.13
C HIS A 76 7.54 10.64 -8.39
N VAL A 77 7.33 9.88 -7.33
CA VAL A 77 6.72 8.55 -7.39
C VAL A 77 5.67 8.39 -6.31
N TYR A 78 4.58 7.76 -6.68
CA TYR A 78 3.49 7.36 -5.80
C TYR A 78 3.46 5.84 -5.70
N HIS A 79 3.71 5.32 -4.51
CA HIS A 79 3.58 3.90 -4.20
C HIS A 79 2.24 3.67 -3.52
N LYS A 80 1.36 2.90 -4.12
CA LYS A 80 0.14 2.43 -3.47
C LYS A 80 0.48 1.20 -2.64
N HIS A 81 0.28 1.28 -1.34
CA HIS A 81 0.52 0.18 -0.40
C HIS A 81 -0.78 -0.32 0.21
N MET A 82 -0.87 -1.64 0.35
CA MET A 82 -1.90 -2.28 1.15
C MET A 82 -1.32 -2.61 2.52
N THR A 83 -1.95 -2.12 3.60
CA THR A 83 -1.41 -2.25 4.95
C THR A 83 -1.26 -3.70 5.41
N GLN A 84 -2.16 -4.59 4.96
CA GLN A 84 -2.08 -6.03 5.25
C GLN A 84 -0.85 -6.73 4.66
N HIS A 85 -0.20 -6.14 3.64
CA HIS A 85 1.03 -6.69 3.09
C HIS A 85 2.24 -6.52 4.02
N MET A 86 2.17 -5.59 4.96
CA MET A 86 3.25 -5.29 5.90
C MET A 86 3.28 -6.28 7.08
N THR A 87 3.62 -7.52 6.76
CA THR A 87 3.83 -8.58 7.75
C THR A 87 5.07 -8.32 8.59
N ALA A 88 5.26 -9.07 9.68
CA ALA A 88 6.40 -8.93 10.58
C ALA A 88 7.77 -9.14 9.89
N GLY A 89 7.80 -9.86 8.77
CA GLY A 89 9.02 -10.11 7.99
C GLY A 89 9.42 -8.97 7.04
N ILE A 90 8.63 -7.92 6.93
CA ILE A 90 8.94 -6.78 6.06
C ILE A 90 9.53 -5.65 6.88
N PRO A 91 10.80 -5.22 6.59
CA PRO A 91 11.45 -4.10 7.28
C PRO A 91 10.64 -2.80 7.14
N ARG A 92 10.71 -1.93 8.14
CA ARG A 92 9.95 -0.65 8.17
C ARG A 92 10.85 0.58 8.16
N GLU A 93 12.17 0.43 8.28
CA GLU A 93 13.13 1.53 8.42
C GLU A 93 13.10 2.49 7.23
N TRP A 94 12.87 1.98 6.02
CA TRP A 94 12.74 2.75 4.79
C TRP A 94 11.60 3.78 4.80
N MET A 95 10.60 3.59 5.66
CA MET A 95 9.46 4.51 5.79
C MET A 95 9.89 5.92 6.23
N ARG A 96 11.10 6.07 6.81
CA ARG A 96 11.67 7.38 7.17
C ARG A 96 12.16 8.17 5.96
N ASP A 97 12.39 7.51 4.83
CA ASP A 97 12.94 8.11 3.60
C ASP A 97 11.85 8.53 2.60
N VAL A 98 10.60 8.40 2.98
CA VAL A 98 9.44 8.69 2.15
C VAL A 98 8.38 9.50 2.89
N VAL A 99 7.50 10.16 2.16
CA VAL A 99 6.32 10.82 2.73
C VAL A 99 5.22 9.78 2.91
N ASN A 100 4.89 9.46 4.15
CA ASN A 100 3.83 8.51 4.46
C ASN A 100 2.48 9.21 4.54
N VAL A 101 1.51 8.72 3.79
CA VAL A 101 0.13 9.22 3.78
C VAL A 101 -0.81 8.06 4.07
N PHE A 102 -1.69 8.21 5.04
CA PHE A 102 -2.64 7.20 5.44
C PHE A 102 -4.04 7.59 4.98
N LEU A 103 -4.60 6.80 4.06
CA LEU A 103 -5.96 6.96 3.58
C LEU A 103 -6.89 6.18 4.48
N ILE A 104 -7.82 6.88 5.11
CA ILE A 104 -8.80 6.29 6.04
C ILE A 104 -10.21 6.47 5.51
N ARG A 105 -11.05 5.50 5.79
CA ARG A 105 -12.50 5.51 5.50
C ARG A 105 -13.24 5.01 6.73
N HIS A 106 -14.49 5.45 6.90
CA HIS A 106 -15.30 4.99 8.02
C HIS A 106 -15.37 3.45 8.07
N PRO A 107 -14.98 2.80 9.19
CA PRO A 107 -14.82 1.34 9.25
C PRO A 107 -16.06 0.57 8.83
N ALA A 108 -17.27 0.99 9.28
CA ALA A 108 -18.51 0.31 8.91
C ALA A 108 -18.75 0.29 7.40
N ARG A 109 -18.32 1.32 6.66
CA ARG A 109 -18.43 1.37 5.19
C ARG A 109 -17.40 0.47 4.51
N VAL A 110 -16.20 0.33 5.09
CA VAL A 110 -15.20 -0.62 4.60
C VAL A 110 -15.69 -2.04 4.78
N VAL A 111 -16.17 -2.39 5.98
CA VAL A 111 -16.71 -3.72 6.28
C VAL A 111 -17.87 -4.06 5.35
N ALA A 112 -18.87 -3.18 5.22
CA ALA A 112 -19.99 -3.41 4.32
C ALA A 112 -19.56 -3.60 2.86
N SER A 113 -18.63 -2.79 2.39
CA SER A 113 -18.10 -2.90 1.01
C SER A 113 -17.27 -4.15 0.78
N PHE A 114 -16.54 -4.62 1.79
CA PHE A 114 -15.72 -5.83 1.72
C PHE A 114 -16.62 -7.09 1.79
N ALA A 115 -17.53 -7.15 2.73
CA ALA A 115 -18.46 -8.26 2.93
C ALA A 115 -19.38 -8.50 1.72
N ALA A 116 -19.61 -7.48 0.89
CA ALA A 116 -20.36 -7.65 -0.37
C ALA A 116 -19.61 -8.50 -1.41
N LYS A 117 -18.30 -8.72 -1.26
CA LYS A 117 -17.46 -9.49 -2.18
C LYS A 117 -16.83 -10.74 -1.56
N PHE A 118 -16.60 -10.71 -0.27
CA PHE A 118 -15.86 -11.76 0.45
C PHE A 118 -16.67 -12.18 1.68
N GLU A 119 -16.82 -13.48 1.85
CA GLU A 119 -17.52 -14.04 3.02
C GLU A 119 -16.63 -13.95 4.27
N ASN A 120 -17.21 -13.58 5.40
CA ASN A 120 -16.59 -13.60 6.72
C ASN A 120 -15.22 -12.92 6.82
N PRO A 121 -15.10 -11.60 6.51
CA PRO A 121 -13.83 -10.91 6.59
C PRO A 121 -13.27 -10.89 8.02
N SER A 122 -11.98 -11.18 8.18
CA SER A 122 -11.25 -10.98 9.42
C SER A 122 -10.75 -9.54 9.56
N LEU A 123 -10.29 -9.17 10.76
CA LEU A 123 -9.64 -7.86 10.96
C LEU A 123 -8.34 -7.74 10.17
N GLU A 124 -7.61 -8.84 10.04
CA GLU A 124 -6.38 -8.93 9.26
C GLU A 124 -6.64 -8.67 7.76
N ASP A 125 -7.73 -9.21 7.22
CA ASP A 125 -8.13 -8.99 5.82
C ASP A 125 -8.45 -7.52 5.54
N LEU A 126 -8.95 -6.80 6.54
CA LEU A 126 -9.28 -5.38 6.44
C LEU A 126 -8.07 -4.45 6.64
N GLY A 127 -6.96 -4.96 7.17
CA GLY A 127 -5.72 -4.22 7.34
C GLY A 127 -5.76 -3.09 8.36
N PHE A 128 -6.78 -3.00 9.22
CA PHE A 128 -6.92 -1.93 10.20
C PHE A 128 -5.88 -1.98 11.31
N VAL A 129 -5.57 -3.18 11.81
CA VAL A 129 -4.56 -3.37 12.86
C VAL A 129 -3.20 -2.94 12.32
N GLN A 130 -2.82 -3.45 11.16
CA GLN A 130 -1.55 -3.12 10.51
C GLN A 130 -1.47 -1.62 10.19
N GLN A 131 -2.57 -1.00 9.77
CA GLN A 131 -2.58 0.45 9.49
C GLN A 131 -2.32 1.27 10.75
N ALA A 132 -2.90 0.91 11.89
CA ALA A 132 -2.64 1.56 13.17
C ALA A 132 -1.19 1.38 13.61
N GLU A 133 -0.65 0.16 13.52
CA GLU A 133 0.75 -0.11 13.85
C GLU A 133 1.74 0.68 12.99
N LEU A 134 1.49 0.79 11.69
CA LEU A 134 2.33 1.57 10.79
C LEU A 134 2.25 3.07 11.08
N TYR A 135 1.05 3.56 11.39
CA TYR A 135 0.85 4.96 11.77
C TYR A 135 1.62 5.32 13.06
N ASP A 136 1.56 4.45 14.06
CA ASP A 136 2.27 4.65 15.33
C ASP A 136 3.80 4.53 15.18
N TYR A 137 4.25 3.75 14.20
CA TYR A 137 5.68 3.58 13.91
C TYR A 137 6.30 4.82 13.27
N VAL A 138 5.56 5.54 12.42
CA VAL A 138 6.08 6.69 11.67
C VAL A 138 5.99 7.97 12.48
N PRO A 139 7.11 8.71 12.69
CA PRO A 139 7.06 10.01 13.35
C PRO A 139 6.10 10.99 12.66
N VAL A 140 5.43 11.84 13.42
CA VAL A 140 4.44 12.81 12.91
C VAL A 140 4.98 13.69 11.77
N SER A 141 6.28 14.02 11.79
CA SER A 141 6.94 14.78 10.71
C SER A 141 6.94 14.11 9.34
N TYR A 142 6.70 12.80 9.29
CA TYR A 142 6.69 12.00 8.05
C TYR A 142 5.31 11.41 7.74
N THR A 143 4.25 11.89 8.42
CA THR A 143 2.92 11.29 8.36
C THR A 143 1.87 12.32 8.00
N HIS A 144 0.97 11.97 7.08
CA HIS A 144 -0.22 12.71 6.73
C HIS A 144 -1.44 11.79 6.77
N LEU A 145 -2.55 12.29 7.34
CA LEU A 145 -3.85 11.62 7.27
C LEU A 145 -4.69 12.25 6.18
N THR A 146 -5.41 11.44 5.41
CA THR A 146 -6.38 11.93 4.43
C THR A 146 -7.64 11.08 4.42
N LEU A 147 -8.76 11.73 4.14
CA LEU A 147 -10.07 11.10 3.96
C LEU A 147 -10.44 11.14 2.48
N PRO A 148 -11.15 10.14 1.95
CA PRO A 148 -11.76 10.23 0.64
C PRO A 148 -12.71 11.43 0.58
N THR A 149 -12.51 12.32 -0.41
CA THR A 149 -13.28 13.56 -0.55
C THR A 149 -14.69 13.34 -1.10
N LYS A 150 -14.97 12.17 -1.68
CA LYS A 150 -16.32 11.77 -2.10
C LYS A 150 -16.66 10.39 -1.59
N GLN A 151 -17.82 10.33 -1.00
CA GLN A 151 -18.50 9.11 -0.65
C GLN A 151 -19.46 8.77 -1.78
N ALA A 152 -19.06 7.82 -2.56
CA ALA A 152 -20.00 7.20 -3.47
C ALA A 152 -20.87 6.22 -2.71
#